data_85182e2519cfe1a8522f59369623621a
#
_entry.id   85182e2519cfe1a8522f59369623621a
#
_cell.length_a   1.000
_cell.length_b   1.000
_cell.length_c   1.000
_cell.angle_alpha   90.00
_cell.angle_beta   90.00
_cell.angle_gamma   90.00
#
_symmetry.space_group_name_H-M   'P 1'
#
loop_
_entity.id
_entity.type
_entity.pdbx_description
1 polymer ?
#
loop_
_entity_poly.entity_id
_entity_poly.type
_entity_poly.pdbx_seq_one_letter_code
_entity_poly.pdbx_strand_id
1 'polypeptide(L)'
;MNECRVGIDISRMHLNRLDAAIEVLFIALLVFMPLAFGAVSAWSEELVLALSGAIVACFLLKRMFHGGPKLVWTWAYIPLGLFVLIVVFQLVPLPLRLAATISPNTVTLRQELLGDLPDADTLLRAVPLSFYPSATRHDLRLILSIAAVFFVAVNFFRRPEQIKRILMTIALIGGVVVAIALAQGLFGNGKMYWFIPGSFIGSFSGPFVNHNNYGQFMNLSIGAALAWICVTLQEHFSARRVTPTVVYDYLTSADAKLLWLLVTVMALGTATIFISLTRGGMVSMLIASAFITLVMVSRPSLKGRGWIMVIMALGAFACILYVGFDAVYDRFATLSDSQPYELRWQILKDLVPSYGQFPILGTGLGTHASFIPCLNR
;
A
#
# COMPACT_ATOMS: atom_id res chain seq x y z
N MET A 1 -48.80 -3.45 -18.36
CA MET A 1 -47.85 -4.51 -17.95
C MET A 1 -46.48 -4.43 -18.66
N ASN A 2 -46.40 -3.79 -19.85
CA ASN A 2 -45.11 -3.66 -20.59
C ASN A 2 -44.19 -2.53 -20.12
N GLU A 3 -44.71 -1.43 -19.62
CA GLU A 3 -43.87 -0.31 -19.14
C GLU A 3 -43.10 -0.65 -17.89
N CYS A 4 -43.65 -1.50 -17.02
CA CYS A 4 -42.94 -1.91 -15.77
C CYS A 4 -41.76 -2.87 -16.07
N ARG A 5 -41.82 -3.65 -17.13
CA ARG A 5 -40.70 -4.53 -17.52
C ARG A 5 -39.55 -3.75 -18.19
N VAL A 6 -39.83 -2.74 -18.98
CA VAL A 6 -38.81 -1.90 -19.60
C VAL A 6 -38.08 -1.06 -18.57
N GLY A 7 -38.77 -0.51 -17.58
CA GLY A 7 -38.14 0.23 -16.47
C GLY A 7 -37.21 -0.63 -15.60
N ILE A 8 -37.59 -1.91 -15.35
CA ILE A 8 -36.76 -2.85 -14.57
C ILE A 8 -35.49 -3.25 -15.34
N ASP A 9 -35.59 -3.40 -16.64
CA ASP A 9 -34.44 -3.81 -17.48
C ASP A 9 -33.43 -2.67 -17.65
N ILE A 10 -33.92 -1.44 -17.84
CA ILE A 10 -33.06 -0.25 -17.91
C ILE A 10 -32.36 0.00 -16.56
N SER A 11 -33.06 -0.14 -15.43
CA SER A 11 -32.48 0.05 -14.11
C SER A 11 -31.41 -1.01 -13.78
N ARG A 12 -31.64 -2.27 -14.16
CA ARG A 12 -30.65 -3.34 -14.01
C ARG A 12 -29.43 -3.14 -14.92
N MET A 13 -29.63 -2.62 -16.13
CA MET A 13 -28.54 -2.33 -17.06
C MET A 13 -27.67 -1.17 -16.58
N HIS A 14 -28.24 -0.12 -15.97
CA HIS A 14 -27.51 0.97 -15.36
C HIS A 14 -26.75 0.52 -14.09
N LEU A 15 -27.35 -0.37 -13.28
CA LEU A 15 -26.70 -0.95 -12.11
C LEU A 15 -25.43 -1.71 -12.49
N ASN A 16 -25.50 -2.53 -13.53
CA ASN A 16 -24.34 -3.26 -14.04
C ASN A 16 -23.25 -2.33 -14.60
N ARG A 17 -23.61 -1.20 -15.21
CA ARG A 17 -22.64 -0.21 -15.71
C ARG A 17 -21.91 0.51 -14.59
N LEU A 18 -22.61 0.93 -13.51
CA LEU A 18 -21.97 1.56 -12.35
C LEU A 18 -21.07 0.57 -11.58
N ASP A 19 -21.50 -0.69 -11.45
CA ASP A 19 -20.68 -1.73 -10.85
C ASP A 19 -19.40 -1.98 -11.65
N ALA A 20 -19.53 -2.08 -12.97
CA ALA A 20 -18.38 -2.20 -13.86
C ALA A 20 -17.46 -0.98 -13.79
N ALA A 21 -18.03 0.24 -13.76
CA ALA A 21 -17.25 1.47 -13.64
C ALA A 21 -16.45 1.51 -12.33
N ILE A 22 -17.08 1.19 -11.18
CA ILE A 22 -16.37 1.15 -9.90
C ILE A 22 -15.23 0.13 -9.95
N GLU A 23 -15.48 -1.07 -10.47
CA GLU A 23 -14.47 -2.12 -10.55
C GLU A 23 -13.31 -1.73 -11.48
N VAL A 24 -13.61 -1.17 -12.66
CA VAL A 24 -12.61 -0.68 -13.62
C VAL A 24 -11.77 0.45 -13.01
N LEU A 25 -12.40 1.40 -12.30
CA LEU A 25 -11.67 2.48 -11.63
C LEU A 25 -10.75 1.95 -10.51
N PHE A 26 -11.19 0.95 -9.73
CA PHE A 26 -10.33 0.27 -8.76
C PHE A 26 -9.14 -0.42 -9.42
N ILE A 27 -9.39 -1.15 -10.52
CA ILE A 27 -8.32 -1.80 -11.28
C ILE A 27 -7.36 -0.74 -11.84
N ALA A 28 -7.89 0.34 -12.41
CA ALA A 28 -7.07 1.44 -12.92
C ALA A 28 -6.20 2.07 -11.83
N LEU A 29 -6.76 2.30 -10.64
CA LEU A 29 -6.00 2.81 -9.48
C LEU A 29 -4.89 1.84 -9.07
N LEU A 30 -5.19 0.54 -8.95
CA LEU A 30 -4.21 -0.49 -8.58
C LEU A 30 -3.09 -0.65 -9.62
N VAL A 31 -3.40 -0.49 -10.90
CA VAL A 31 -2.40 -0.53 -12.00
C VAL A 31 -1.57 0.74 -12.02
N PHE A 32 -2.23 1.89 -11.88
CA PHE A 32 -1.58 3.20 -12.00
C PHE A 32 -0.56 3.44 -10.89
N MET A 33 -0.92 3.19 -9.63
CA MET A 33 -0.06 3.54 -8.49
C MET A 33 1.36 2.95 -8.58
N PRO A 34 1.57 1.64 -8.78
CA PRO A 34 2.91 1.08 -8.86
C PRO A 34 3.65 1.52 -10.13
N LEU A 35 2.96 1.66 -11.28
CA LEU A 35 3.58 2.04 -12.54
C LEU A 35 3.90 3.53 -12.63
N ALA A 36 3.20 4.38 -11.88
CA ALA A 36 3.47 5.81 -11.78
C ALA A 36 4.45 6.13 -10.62
N PHE A 37 5.60 5.47 -10.61
CA PHE A 37 6.68 5.70 -9.63
C PHE A 37 6.29 5.46 -8.17
N GLY A 38 5.27 4.61 -7.92
CA GLY A 38 4.69 4.44 -6.59
C GLY A 38 3.85 5.64 -6.14
N ALA A 39 3.38 6.46 -7.09
CA ALA A 39 2.55 7.66 -6.86
C ALA A 39 3.22 8.71 -5.95
N VAL A 40 4.54 8.91 -6.08
CA VAL A 40 5.32 9.86 -5.26
C VAL A 40 5.36 11.27 -5.89
N SER A 41 5.14 11.39 -7.19
CA SER A 41 5.18 12.68 -7.89
C SER A 41 3.86 13.44 -7.75
N ALA A 42 3.88 14.77 -7.64
CA ALA A 42 2.69 15.60 -7.45
C ALA A 42 1.58 15.32 -8.50
N TRP A 43 1.95 15.17 -9.78
CA TRP A 43 0.98 14.85 -10.84
C TRP A 43 0.32 13.47 -10.63
N SER A 44 1.09 12.49 -10.15
CA SER A 44 0.56 11.15 -9.88
C SER A 44 -0.33 11.13 -8.64
N GLU A 45 -0.02 11.91 -7.62
CA GLU A 45 -0.88 12.08 -6.44
C GLU A 45 -2.23 12.71 -6.82
N GLU A 46 -2.24 13.77 -7.64
CA GLU A 46 -3.49 14.39 -8.11
C GLU A 46 -4.34 13.41 -8.94
N LEU A 47 -3.73 12.55 -9.75
CA LEU A 47 -4.46 11.52 -10.49
C LEU A 47 -5.03 10.43 -9.56
N VAL A 48 -4.28 10.03 -8.52
CA VAL A 48 -4.80 9.13 -7.47
C VAL A 48 -5.99 9.74 -6.76
N LEU A 49 -5.94 11.03 -6.42
CA LEU A 49 -7.06 11.76 -5.80
C LEU A 49 -8.28 11.81 -6.74
N ALA A 50 -8.05 12.08 -8.03
CA ALA A 50 -9.12 12.13 -9.03
C ALA A 50 -9.79 10.75 -9.22
N LEU A 51 -8.99 9.67 -9.36
CA LEU A 51 -9.51 8.30 -9.46
C LEU A 51 -10.27 7.90 -8.21
N SER A 52 -9.74 8.22 -7.03
CA SER A 52 -10.41 7.94 -5.76
C SER A 52 -11.73 8.69 -5.62
N GLY A 53 -11.75 9.96 -6.02
CA GLY A 53 -12.98 10.77 -6.07
C GLY A 53 -14.01 10.20 -7.04
N ALA A 54 -13.58 9.74 -8.23
CA ALA A 54 -14.45 9.08 -9.20
C ALA A 54 -15.05 7.76 -8.66
N ILE A 55 -14.25 6.94 -7.96
CA ILE A 55 -14.71 5.71 -7.29
C ILE A 55 -15.81 6.05 -6.28
N VAL A 56 -15.58 7.04 -5.42
CA VAL A 56 -16.54 7.47 -4.41
C VAL A 56 -17.81 8.02 -5.07
N ALA A 57 -17.68 8.87 -6.08
CA ALA A 57 -18.81 9.44 -6.81
C ALA A 57 -19.68 8.35 -7.45
N CYS A 58 -19.08 7.39 -8.15
CA CYS A 58 -19.80 6.26 -8.73
C CYS A 58 -20.51 5.41 -7.65
N PHE A 59 -19.86 5.18 -6.51
CA PHE A 59 -20.46 4.43 -5.41
C PHE A 59 -21.65 5.19 -4.79
N LEU A 60 -21.53 6.50 -4.56
CA LEU A 60 -22.61 7.31 -4.03
C LEU A 60 -23.78 7.41 -5.01
N LEU A 61 -23.51 7.64 -6.30
CA LEU A 61 -24.54 7.62 -7.34
C LEU A 61 -25.29 6.28 -7.38
N LYS A 62 -24.55 5.17 -7.32
CA LYS A 62 -25.19 3.85 -7.22
C LYS A 62 -26.12 3.76 -6.02
N ARG A 63 -25.69 4.25 -4.85
CA ARG A 63 -26.51 4.21 -3.64
C ARG A 63 -27.75 5.12 -3.71
N MET A 64 -27.61 6.29 -4.31
CA MET A 64 -28.72 7.26 -4.44
C MET A 64 -29.82 6.74 -5.41
N PHE A 65 -29.41 6.21 -6.56
CA PHE A 65 -30.39 5.83 -7.60
C PHE A 65 -30.91 4.40 -7.48
N HIS A 66 -30.14 3.50 -6.89
CA HIS A 66 -30.48 2.07 -6.91
C HIS A 66 -30.60 1.46 -5.50
N GLY A 67 -30.38 2.26 -4.45
CA GLY A 67 -30.28 1.73 -3.10
C GLY A 67 -29.03 0.83 -2.98
N GLY A 68 -29.09 -0.14 -2.13
CA GLY A 68 -28.02 -1.11 -1.98
C GLY A 68 -28.10 -1.83 -0.64
N PRO A 69 -27.34 -2.92 -0.46
CA PRO A 69 -27.31 -3.64 0.80
C PRO A 69 -26.85 -2.73 1.94
N LYS A 70 -27.21 -3.07 3.17
CA LYS A 70 -26.77 -2.32 4.36
C LYS A 70 -25.25 -2.15 4.34
N LEU A 71 -24.77 -0.99 4.76
CA LEU A 71 -23.33 -0.73 4.88
C LEU A 71 -22.71 -1.69 5.89
N VAL A 72 -21.52 -2.18 5.56
CA VAL A 72 -20.76 -3.05 6.44
C VAL A 72 -20.09 -2.19 7.51
N TRP A 73 -20.38 -2.50 8.75
CA TRP A 73 -19.65 -1.94 9.88
C TRP A 73 -18.35 -2.71 10.11
N THR A 74 -17.25 -1.99 10.28
CA THR A 74 -15.97 -2.55 10.72
C THR A 74 -15.36 -1.70 11.83
N TRP A 75 -14.74 -2.36 12.80
CA TRP A 75 -14.02 -1.68 13.89
C TRP A 75 -12.90 -0.76 13.40
N ALA A 76 -12.38 -0.98 12.18
CA ALA A 76 -11.37 -0.13 11.56
C ALA A 76 -11.84 1.32 11.33
N TYR A 77 -13.13 1.57 11.25
CA TYR A 77 -13.66 2.95 11.10
C TYR A 77 -13.42 3.81 12.32
N ILE A 78 -13.36 3.23 13.53
CA ILE A 78 -13.16 3.98 14.77
C ILE A 78 -11.77 4.63 14.80
N PRO A 79 -10.65 3.88 14.76
CA PRO A 79 -9.32 4.49 14.79
C PRO A 79 -9.07 5.41 13.59
N LEU A 80 -9.61 5.07 12.41
CA LEU A 80 -9.51 5.92 11.22
C LEU A 80 -10.24 7.25 11.42
N GLY A 81 -11.47 7.20 11.94
CA GLY A 81 -12.25 8.40 12.22
C GLY A 81 -11.62 9.28 13.31
N LEU A 82 -11.12 8.66 14.38
CA LEU A 82 -10.41 9.39 15.45
C LEU A 82 -9.15 10.05 14.92
N PHE A 83 -8.38 9.34 14.08
CA PHE A 83 -7.18 9.90 13.46
C PHE A 83 -7.50 11.12 12.60
N VAL A 84 -8.48 11.00 11.70
CA VAL A 84 -8.94 12.12 10.85
C VAL A 84 -9.43 13.29 11.72
N LEU A 85 -10.20 13.00 12.79
CA LEU A 85 -10.72 14.04 13.70
C LEU A 85 -9.55 14.80 14.38
N ILE A 86 -8.53 14.11 14.84
CA ILE A 86 -7.33 14.73 15.45
C ILE A 86 -6.63 15.63 14.43
N VAL A 87 -6.42 15.16 13.20
CA VAL A 87 -5.74 15.94 12.15
C VAL A 87 -6.56 17.18 11.75
N VAL A 88 -7.88 17.03 11.63
CA VAL A 88 -8.78 18.17 11.38
C VAL A 88 -8.71 19.17 12.53
N PHE A 89 -8.73 18.70 13.78
CA PHE A 89 -8.61 19.55 14.95
C PHE A 89 -7.28 20.32 14.98
N GLN A 90 -6.18 19.70 14.58
CA GLN A 90 -4.87 20.38 14.46
C GLN A 90 -4.88 21.56 13.46
N LEU A 91 -5.78 21.53 12.48
CA LEU A 91 -5.91 22.59 11.45
C LEU A 91 -6.83 23.73 11.87
N VAL A 92 -7.67 23.52 12.88
CA VAL A 92 -8.61 24.58 13.35
C VAL A 92 -7.81 25.71 14.01
N PRO A 93 -7.97 26.95 13.54
CA PRO A 93 -7.35 28.10 14.22
C PRO A 93 -8.04 28.32 15.57
N LEU A 94 -7.31 28.12 16.64
CA LEU A 94 -7.79 28.31 18.00
C LEU A 94 -7.38 29.69 18.53
N PRO A 95 -8.23 30.37 19.36
CA PRO A 95 -7.82 31.54 20.09
C PRO A 95 -6.53 31.27 20.88
N LEU A 96 -5.62 32.24 20.91
CA LEU A 96 -4.28 32.06 21.48
C LEU A 96 -4.29 31.47 22.89
N ARG A 97 -5.23 31.88 23.74
CA ARG A 97 -5.39 31.36 25.12
C ARG A 97 -5.71 29.86 25.12
N LEU A 98 -6.60 29.40 24.24
CA LEU A 98 -6.92 27.97 24.16
C LEU A 98 -5.76 27.18 23.57
N ALA A 99 -5.12 27.69 22.53
CA ALA A 99 -3.92 27.05 21.98
C ALA A 99 -2.80 26.92 23.01
N ALA A 100 -2.58 27.95 23.84
CA ALA A 100 -1.58 27.94 24.92
C ALA A 100 -1.90 26.90 26.02
N THR A 101 -3.19 26.64 26.28
CA THR A 101 -3.58 25.63 27.27
C THR A 101 -3.35 24.20 26.74
N ILE A 102 -3.61 23.96 25.43
CA ILE A 102 -3.52 22.64 24.82
C ILE A 102 -2.07 22.31 24.44
N SER A 103 -1.36 23.27 23.85
CA SER A 103 0.01 23.12 23.37
C SER A 103 0.79 24.43 23.56
N PRO A 104 1.28 24.70 24.76
CA PRO A 104 2.00 25.94 25.09
C PRO A 104 3.23 26.12 24.20
N ASN A 105 3.97 25.04 23.93
CA ASN A 105 5.18 25.10 23.12
C ASN A 105 4.90 25.50 21.65
N THR A 106 3.73 25.11 21.10
CA THR A 106 3.31 25.59 19.77
C THR A 106 3.13 27.09 19.73
N VAL A 107 2.56 27.66 20.80
CA VAL A 107 2.34 29.10 20.89
C VAL A 107 3.67 29.85 21.08
N THR A 108 4.52 29.39 21.97
CA THR A 108 5.85 29.98 22.19
C THR A 108 6.67 30.00 20.89
N LEU A 109 6.75 28.85 20.22
CA LEU A 109 7.49 28.74 18.97
C LEU A 109 6.93 29.65 17.87
N ARG A 110 5.61 29.80 17.79
CA ARG A 110 4.98 30.73 16.83
C ARG A 110 5.23 32.19 17.18
N GLN A 111 5.24 32.54 18.47
CA GLN A 111 5.59 33.88 18.93
C GLN A 111 7.04 34.23 18.59
N GLU A 112 7.97 33.29 18.78
CA GLU A 112 9.36 33.46 18.40
C GLU A 112 9.56 33.63 16.89
N LEU A 113 8.82 32.86 16.06
CA LEU A 113 8.97 32.90 14.60
C LEU A 113 8.22 34.05 13.93
N LEU A 114 7.13 34.53 14.51
CA LEU A 114 6.23 35.50 13.89
C LEU A 114 6.24 36.86 14.62
N GLY A 115 6.81 36.94 15.83
CA GLY A 115 6.76 38.11 16.69
C GLY A 115 7.40 39.36 16.09
N ASP A 116 8.42 39.17 15.25
CA ASP A 116 9.14 40.30 14.59
C ASP A 116 8.43 40.79 13.31
N LEU A 117 7.31 40.17 12.92
CA LEU A 117 6.59 40.59 11.71
C LEU A 117 5.66 41.79 11.99
N PRO A 118 5.49 42.73 11.01
CA PRO A 118 4.61 43.89 11.18
C PRO A 118 3.17 43.55 11.56
N ASP A 119 2.64 42.39 11.13
CA ASP A 119 1.28 41.92 11.36
C ASP A 119 1.19 40.85 12.44
N ALA A 120 2.16 40.75 13.34
CA ALA A 120 2.27 39.72 14.38
C ALA A 120 0.98 39.57 15.20
N ASP A 121 0.38 40.68 15.63
CA ASP A 121 -0.85 40.67 16.44
C ASP A 121 -2.04 40.03 15.73
N THR A 122 -2.16 40.20 14.42
CA THR A 122 -3.22 39.58 13.60
C THR A 122 -2.95 38.13 13.37
N LEU A 123 -1.72 37.72 13.09
CA LEU A 123 -1.30 36.36 12.84
C LEU A 123 -1.36 35.48 14.10
N LEU A 124 -1.10 36.10 15.27
CA LEU A 124 -1.11 35.39 16.55
C LEU A 124 -2.49 35.40 17.24
N ARG A 125 -3.48 36.12 16.72
CA ARG A 125 -4.83 36.17 17.33
C ARG A 125 -5.50 34.80 17.41
N ALA A 126 -5.34 34.00 16.37
CA ALA A 126 -5.82 32.62 16.31
C ALA A 126 -4.79 31.75 15.55
N VAL A 127 -4.34 30.71 16.20
CA VAL A 127 -3.26 29.83 15.70
C VAL A 127 -3.72 28.38 15.60
N PRO A 128 -3.46 27.69 14.49
CA PRO A 128 -3.66 26.25 14.41
C PRO A 128 -2.58 25.52 15.19
N LEU A 129 -2.92 24.35 15.71
CA LEU A 129 -1.97 23.49 16.45
C LEU A 129 -0.93 22.87 15.54
N SER A 130 -1.27 22.65 14.27
CA SER A 130 -0.28 22.22 13.27
C SER A 130 0.80 23.28 13.06
N PHE A 131 2.06 22.87 13.16
CA PHE A 131 3.21 23.74 12.92
C PHE A 131 3.25 24.27 11.47
N TYR A 132 2.94 23.39 10.50
CA TYR A 132 2.88 23.74 9.08
C TYR A 132 1.54 23.29 8.46
N PRO A 133 0.49 24.11 8.55
CA PRO A 133 -0.86 23.75 8.12
C PRO A 133 -1.00 23.33 6.66
N SER A 134 -0.12 23.82 5.78
CA SER A 134 -0.13 23.45 4.37
C SER A 134 0.24 21.98 4.17
N ALA A 135 1.32 21.50 4.82
CA ALA A 135 1.70 20.09 4.79
C ALA A 135 0.61 19.20 5.40
N THR A 136 0.06 19.62 6.55
CA THR A 136 -1.03 18.86 7.19
C THR A 136 -2.28 18.76 6.31
N ARG A 137 -2.66 19.82 5.57
CA ARG A 137 -3.78 19.75 4.62
C ARG A 137 -3.47 18.84 3.44
N HIS A 138 -2.24 18.86 2.92
CA HIS A 138 -1.81 17.99 1.84
C HIS A 138 -1.93 16.52 2.25
N ASP A 139 -1.32 16.14 3.36
CA ASP A 139 -1.34 14.76 3.83
C ASP A 139 -2.75 14.30 4.25
N LEU A 140 -3.57 15.21 4.82
CA LEU A 140 -4.96 14.93 5.14
C LEU A 140 -5.78 14.57 3.88
N ARG A 141 -5.56 15.26 2.75
CA ARG A 141 -6.23 14.93 1.47
C ARG A 141 -5.91 13.49 1.03
N LEU A 142 -4.65 13.09 1.13
CA LEU A 142 -4.22 11.74 0.79
C LEU A 142 -4.86 10.70 1.71
N ILE A 143 -4.87 10.95 3.01
CA ILE A 143 -5.49 10.04 3.99
C ILE A 143 -7.01 9.95 3.79
N LEU A 144 -7.68 11.05 3.52
CA LEU A 144 -9.12 11.05 3.21
C LEU A 144 -9.42 10.23 1.94
N SER A 145 -8.56 10.34 0.93
CA SER A 145 -8.64 9.52 -0.29
C SER A 145 -8.51 8.04 0.03
N ILE A 146 -7.49 7.65 0.80
CA ILE A 146 -7.28 6.25 1.22
C ILE A 146 -8.48 5.75 2.05
N ALA A 147 -8.95 6.55 3.00
CA ALA A 147 -10.09 6.23 3.84
C ALA A 147 -11.37 6.01 3.01
N ALA A 148 -11.60 6.88 2.03
CA ALA A 148 -12.75 6.80 1.13
C ALA A 148 -12.69 5.57 0.22
N VAL A 149 -11.53 5.29 -0.38
CA VAL A 149 -11.31 4.07 -1.18
C VAL A 149 -11.48 2.81 -0.33
N PHE A 150 -10.93 2.80 0.89
CA PHE A 150 -11.13 1.70 1.84
C PHE A 150 -12.61 1.50 2.18
N PHE A 151 -13.34 2.58 2.47
CA PHE A 151 -14.77 2.52 2.74
C PHE A 151 -15.55 1.92 1.56
N VAL A 152 -15.25 2.37 0.33
CA VAL A 152 -15.91 1.82 -0.87
C VAL A 152 -15.51 0.36 -1.07
N ALA A 153 -14.23 0.01 -0.91
CA ALA A 153 -13.75 -1.37 -1.08
C ALA A 153 -14.49 -2.36 -0.16
N VAL A 154 -14.61 -2.05 1.14
CA VAL A 154 -15.32 -2.88 2.13
C VAL A 154 -16.80 -3.03 1.79
N ASN A 155 -17.40 -2.00 1.22
CA ASN A 155 -18.83 -1.99 0.93
C ASN A 155 -19.19 -2.49 -0.47
N PHE A 156 -18.25 -2.52 -1.39
CA PHE A 156 -18.45 -2.91 -2.79
C PHE A 156 -18.00 -4.36 -3.07
N PHE A 157 -16.79 -4.74 -2.64
CA PHE A 157 -16.23 -6.06 -2.91
C PHE A 157 -16.75 -7.10 -1.92
N ARG A 158 -17.94 -7.64 -2.19
CA ARG A 158 -18.61 -8.63 -1.32
C ARG A 158 -18.75 -10.00 -1.98
N ARG A 159 -18.63 -10.05 -3.31
CA ARG A 159 -18.78 -11.30 -4.06
C ARG A 159 -17.43 -11.97 -4.21
N PRO A 160 -17.34 -13.30 -4.03
CA PRO A 160 -16.08 -14.03 -4.19
C PRO A 160 -15.39 -13.76 -5.53
N GLU A 161 -16.17 -13.64 -6.61
CA GLU A 161 -15.66 -13.40 -7.97
C GLU A 161 -14.99 -12.01 -8.10
N GLN A 162 -15.53 -11.00 -7.41
CA GLN A 162 -14.92 -9.67 -7.37
C GLN A 162 -13.59 -9.69 -6.63
N ILE A 163 -13.55 -10.38 -5.49
CA ILE A 163 -12.33 -10.54 -4.69
C ILE A 163 -11.27 -11.29 -5.50
N LYS A 164 -11.65 -12.36 -6.20
CA LYS A 164 -10.76 -13.11 -7.09
C LYS A 164 -10.17 -12.21 -8.19
N ARG A 165 -10.97 -11.36 -8.82
CA ARG A 165 -10.48 -10.42 -9.86
C ARG A 165 -9.47 -9.43 -9.30
N ILE A 166 -9.72 -8.87 -8.11
CA ILE A 166 -8.76 -7.96 -7.45
C ILE A 166 -7.44 -8.68 -7.11
N LEU A 167 -7.49 -9.87 -6.53
CA LEU A 167 -6.30 -10.68 -6.24
C LEU A 167 -5.50 -10.97 -7.52
N MET A 168 -6.20 -11.38 -8.58
CA MET A 168 -5.59 -11.61 -9.89
C MET A 168 -4.94 -10.33 -10.44
N THR A 169 -5.63 -9.20 -10.35
CA THR A 169 -5.11 -7.91 -10.80
C THR A 169 -3.82 -7.56 -10.06
N ILE A 170 -3.81 -7.67 -8.72
CA ILE A 170 -2.61 -7.38 -7.91
C ILE A 170 -1.46 -8.33 -8.29
N ALA A 171 -1.73 -9.62 -8.47
CA ALA A 171 -0.72 -10.60 -8.86
C ALA A 171 -0.15 -10.31 -10.27
N LEU A 172 -0.99 -9.98 -11.26
CA LEU A 172 -0.55 -9.66 -12.61
C LEU A 172 0.25 -8.36 -12.67
N ILE A 173 -0.16 -7.33 -11.95
CA ILE A 173 0.61 -6.09 -11.84
C ILE A 173 1.97 -6.38 -11.20
N GLY A 174 2.02 -7.23 -10.15
CA GLY A 174 3.26 -7.71 -9.57
C GLY A 174 4.17 -8.36 -10.62
N GLY A 175 3.61 -9.19 -11.50
CA GLY A 175 4.34 -9.80 -12.62
C GLY A 175 4.91 -8.76 -13.59
N VAL A 176 4.13 -7.73 -13.94
CA VAL A 176 4.62 -6.62 -14.79
C VAL A 176 5.73 -5.85 -14.10
N VAL A 177 5.57 -5.53 -12.84
CA VAL A 177 6.57 -4.81 -12.03
C VAL A 177 7.87 -5.60 -11.90
N VAL A 178 7.79 -6.92 -11.70
CA VAL A 178 8.95 -7.83 -11.72
C VAL A 178 9.64 -7.82 -13.07
N ALA A 179 8.88 -7.93 -14.16
CA ALA A 179 9.44 -7.91 -15.51
C ALA A 179 10.19 -6.60 -15.78
N ILE A 180 9.61 -5.45 -15.39
CA ILE A 180 10.28 -4.15 -15.50
C ILE A 180 11.53 -4.11 -14.61
N ALA A 181 11.49 -4.59 -13.38
CA ALA A 181 12.61 -4.59 -12.46
C ALA A 181 13.79 -5.43 -13.02
N LEU A 182 13.50 -6.62 -13.53
CA LEU A 182 14.49 -7.48 -14.17
C LEU A 182 15.06 -6.85 -15.47
N ALA A 183 14.19 -6.34 -16.32
CA ALA A 183 14.60 -5.71 -17.58
C ALA A 183 15.49 -4.47 -17.31
N GLN A 184 15.14 -3.65 -16.34
CA GLN A 184 15.97 -2.49 -15.95
C GLN A 184 17.28 -2.91 -15.27
N GLY A 185 17.26 -3.96 -14.47
CA GLY A 185 18.47 -4.45 -13.81
C GLY A 185 19.46 -5.10 -14.77
N LEU A 186 18.95 -5.84 -15.78
CA LEU A 186 19.79 -6.56 -16.74
C LEU A 186 20.23 -5.67 -17.93
N PHE A 187 19.34 -4.79 -18.41
CA PHE A 187 19.51 -3.99 -19.63
C PHE A 187 19.40 -2.49 -19.37
N GLY A 188 19.48 -2.07 -18.11
CA GLY A 188 19.32 -0.69 -17.71
C GLY A 188 20.52 0.18 -18.07
N ASN A 189 20.26 1.48 -18.27
CA ASN A 189 21.25 2.52 -18.52
C ASN A 189 21.43 3.46 -17.32
N GLY A 190 21.06 3.04 -16.12
CA GLY A 190 21.06 3.85 -14.89
C GLY A 190 19.90 4.84 -14.78
N LYS A 191 18.96 4.81 -15.74
CA LYS A 191 17.75 5.65 -15.72
C LYS A 191 16.51 4.82 -15.45
N MET A 192 15.55 5.38 -14.72
CA MET A 192 14.25 4.75 -14.54
C MET A 192 13.48 4.75 -15.86
N TYR A 193 12.84 3.61 -16.20
CA TYR A 193 12.20 3.41 -17.50
C TYR A 193 13.10 3.73 -18.72
N TRP A 194 14.43 3.66 -18.56
CA TRP A 194 15.48 3.94 -19.57
C TRP A 194 15.61 5.43 -19.98
N PHE A 195 14.69 6.32 -19.59
CA PHE A 195 14.71 7.71 -20.03
C PHE A 195 14.62 8.74 -18.88
N ILE A 196 14.16 8.37 -17.70
CA ILE A 196 14.04 9.29 -16.58
C ILE A 196 15.31 9.25 -15.72
N PRO A 197 16.05 10.36 -15.60
CA PRO A 197 17.20 10.43 -14.72
C PRO A 197 16.75 10.30 -13.24
N GLY A 198 17.44 9.47 -12.47
CA GLY A 198 17.15 9.26 -11.05
C GLY A 198 18.41 8.89 -10.29
N SER A 199 18.40 9.11 -8.98
CA SER A 199 19.54 8.85 -8.08
C SER A 199 19.74 7.35 -7.75
N PHE A 200 18.98 6.45 -8.37
CA PHE A 200 18.92 5.02 -7.98
C PHE A 200 19.63 4.13 -8.99
N ILE A 201 20.93 4.40 -9.18
CA ILE A 201 21.78 3.59 -10.03
C ILE A 201 22.01 2.24 -9.33
N GLY A 202 21.55 1.14 -9.94
CA GLY A 202 21.93 -0.23 -9.55
C GLY A 202 20.94 -0.99 -8.66
N SER A 203 19.74 -0.49 -8.36
CA SER A 203 18.73 -1.28 -7.64
C SER A 203 17.67 -1.87 -8.57
N PHE A 204 17.42 -3.17 -8.46
CA PHE A 204 16.32 -3.86 -9.13
C PHE A 204 14.96 -3.49 -8.50
N SER A 205 14.61 -2.20 -8.51
CA SER A 205 13.38 -1.67 -7.89
C SER A 205 12.27 -1.35 -8.89
N GLY A 206 12.50 -1.67 -10.18
CA GLY A 206 11.50 -1.44 -11.24
C GLY A 206 11.04 0.02 -11.28
N PRO A 207 9.72 0.25 -11.31
CA PRO A 207 9.17 1.60 -11.41
C PRO A 207 9.17 2.38 -10.07
N PHE A 208 9.62 1.78 -8.96
CA PHE A 208 9.58 2.44 -7.66
C PHE A 208 10.82 3.30 -7.42
N VAL A 209 10.60 4.56 -7.03
CA VAL A 209 11.68 5.46 -6.61
C VAL A 209 12.40 4.93 -5.36
N ASN A 210 11.65 4.32 -4.44
CA ASN A 210 12.19 3.73 -3.22
C ASN A 210 12.12 2.20 -3.29
N HIS A 211 13.27 1.54 -3.25
CA HIS A 211 13.37 0.09 -3.25
C HIS A 211 12.63 -0.59 -2.07
N ASN A 212 12.46 0.09 -0.93
CA ASN A 212 11.67 -0.46 0.16
C ASN A 212 10.18 -0.57 -0.19
N ASN A 213 9.64 0.44 -0.92
CA ASN A 213 8.25 0.40 -1.39
C ASN A 213 8.05 -0.71 -2.44
N TYR A 214 9.06 -0.93 -3.30
CA TYR A 214 9.10 -2.09 -4.20
C TYR A 214 8.96 -3.40 -3.43
N GLY A 215 9.80 -3.62 -2.40
CA GLY A 215 9.76 -4.83 -1.60
C GLY A 215 8.41 -5.07 -0.91
N GLN A 216 7.79 -4.01 -0.39
CA GLN A 216 6.45 -4.09 0.22
C GLN A 216 5.35 -4.43 -0.81
N PHE A 217 5.40 -3.79 -1.99
CA PHE A 217 4.45 -4.08 -3.07
C PHE A 217 4.61 -5.50 -3.59
N MET A 218 5.83 -5.99 -3.73
CA MET A 218 6.10 -7.36 -4.15
C MET A 218 5.61 -8.38 -3.12
N ASN A 219 5.78 -8.14 -1.83
CA ASN A 219 5.21 -9.00 -0.78
C ASN A 219 3.68 -9.09 -0.87
N LEU A 220 2.99 -7.96 -1.13
CA LEU A 220 1.55 -7.95 -1.38
C LEU A 220 1.17 -8.77 -2.62
N SER A 221 1.91 -8.61 -3.72
CA SER A 221 1.65 -9.29 -4.99
C SER A 221 1.88 -10.79 -4.90
N ILE A 222 2.94 -11.21 -4.20
CA ILE A 222 3.23 -12.62 -3.90
C ILE A 222 2.11 -13.21 -3.05
N GLY A 223 1.65 -12.48 -2.03
CA GLY A 223 0.52 -12.90 -1.18
C GLY A 223 -0.78 -13.05 -1.96
N ALA A 224 -1.07 -12.13 -2.88
CA ALA A 224 -2.24 -12.19 -3.76
C ALA A 224 -2.17 -13.38 -4.74
N ALA A 225 -1.01 -13.63 -5.35
CA ALA A 225 -0.78 -14.80 -6.21
C ALA A 225 -0.96 -16.09 -5.44
N LEU A 226 -0.40 -16.19 -4.24
CA LEU A 226 -0.56 -17.35 -3.37
C LEU A 226 -2.02 -17.60 -2.99
N ALA A 227 -2.74 -16.55 -2.59
CA ALA A 227 -4.16 -16.64 -2.26
C ALA A 227 -4.99 -17.16 -3.45
N TRP A 228 -4.71 -16.65 -4.65
CA TRP A 228 -5.35 -17.11 -5.87
C TRP A 228 -5.04 -18.58 -6.18
N ILE A 229 -3.77 -18.98 -6.08
CA ILE A 229 -3.36 -20.39 -6.24
C ILE A 229 -4.13 -21.30 -5.26
N CYS A 230 -4.19 -20.89 -3.99
CA CYS A 230 -4.93 -21.67 -2.98
C CYS A 230 -6.41 -21.84 -3.34
N VAL A 231 -7.06 -20.76 -3.81
CA VAL A 231 -8.47 -20.80 -4.22
C VAL A 231 -8.65 -21.71 -5.43
N THR A 232 -7.83 -21.56 -6.47
CA THR A 232 -7.90 -22.38 -7.70
C THR A 232 -7.71 -23.87 -7.41
N LEU A 233 -6.69 -24.20 -6.61
CA LEU A 233 -6.46 -25.58 -6.20
C LEU A 233 -7.60 -26.13 -5.35
N GLN A 234 -8.19 -25.29 -4.49
CA GLN A 234 -9.34 -25.71 -3.69
C GLN A 234 -10.55 -26.00 -4.56
N GLU A 235 -10.85 -25.14 -5.52
CA GLU A 235 -11.98 -25.33 -6.45
C GLU A 235 -11.80 -26.57 -7.32
N HIS A 236 -10.58 -26.81 -7.81
CA HIS A 236 -10.31 -27.95 -8.68
C HIS A 236 -10.34 -29.30 -7.94
N PHE A 237 -9.82 -29.34 -6.70
CA PHE A 237 -9.66 -30.59 -5.95
C PHE A 237 -10.72 -30.79 -4.85
N SER A 238 -11.69 -29.91 -4.67
CA SER A 238 -12.71 -30.02 -3.60
C SER A 238 -13.61 -31.26 -3.75
N ALA A 239 -13.90 -31.66 -4.97
CA ALA A 239 -14.80 -32.78 -5.28
C ALA A 239 -14.08 -34.11 -5.66
N ARG A 240 -12.74 -34.13 -5.64
CA ARG A 240 -11.94 -35.26 -6.12
C ARG A 240 -11.04 -35.83 -5.01
N ARG A 241 -10.83 -37.13 -4.99
CA ARG A 241 -9.73 -37.71 -4.19
C ARG A 241 -8.41 -37.27 -4.83
N VAL A 242 -7.60 -36.58 -4.06
CA VAL A 242 -6.30 -36.10 -4.51
C VAL A 242 -5.32 -37.28 -4.56
N THR A 243 -5.07 -37.80 -5.76
CA THR A 243 -4.04 -38.82 -6.02
C THR A 243 -2.89 -38.16 -6.79
N PRO A 244 -1.65 -38.71 -6.71
CA PRO A 244 -0.52 -38.17 -7.47
C PRO A 244 -0.78 -38.07 -8.98
N THR A 245 -1.51 -39.02 -9.55
CA THR A 245 -1.89 -39.00 -10.99
C THR A 245 -2.81 -37.86 -11.31
N VAL A 246 -3.85 -37.58 -10.51
CA VAL A 246 -4.77 -36.47 -10.71
C VAL A 246 -4.07 -35.12 -10.60
N VAL A 247 -3.10 -34.99 -9.71
CA VAL A 247 -2.26 -33.79 -9.59
C VAL A 247 -1.38 -33.62 -10.83
N TYR A 248 -0.73 -34.69 -11.29
CA TYR A 248 0.10 -34.67 -12.50
C TYR A 248 -0.71 -34.28 -13.73
N ASP A 249 -1.88 -34.92 -13.93
CA ASP A 249 -2.78 -34.62 -15.05
C ASP A 249 -3.25 -33.16 -15.06
N TYR A 250 -3.54 -32.60 -13.87
CA TYR A 250 -3.86 -31.18 -13.75
C TYR A 250 -2.69 -30.29 -14.11
N LEU A 251 -1.50 -30.55 -13.56
CA LEU A 251 -0.31 -29.72 -13.78
C LEU A 251 0.17 -29.70 -15.24
N THR A 252 -0.15 -30.75 -16.01
CA THR A 252 0.16 -30.87 -17.44
C THR A 252 -0.98 -30.41 -18.33
N SER A 253 -2.15 -30.12 -17.77
CA SER A 253 -3.33 -29.68 -18.52
C SER A 253 -3.23 -28.21 -18.96
N ALA A 254 -4.04 -27.84 -19.96
CA ALA A 254 -4.20 -26.46 -20.40
C ALA A 254 -4.75 -25.54 -19.30
N ASP A 255 -5.49 -26.09 -18.35
CA ASP A 255 -6.11 -25.37 -17.24
C ASP A 255 -5.08 -24.90 -16.20
N ALA A 256 -3.90 -25.56 -16.16
CA ALA A 256 -2.80 -25.17 -15.26
C ALA A 256 -1.97 -23.98 -15.76
N LYS A 257 -2.22 -23.43 -16.95
CA LYS A 257 -1.42 -22.29 -17.47
C LYS A 257 -1.43 -21.10 -16.53
N LEU A 258 -2.57 -20.76 -15.97
CA LEU A 258 -2.69 -19.66 -15.01
C LEU A 258 -1.94 -19.98 -13.71
N LEU A 259 -2.01 -21.21 -13.23
CA LEU A 259 -1.23 -21.66 -12.07
C LEU A 259 0.26 -21.45 -12.30
N TRP A 260 0.78 -21.89 -13.45
CA TRP A 260 2.20 -21.72 -13.79
C TRP A 260 2.61 -20.26 -13.92
N LEU A 261 1.74 -19.41 -14.49
CA LEU A 261 1.98 -17.96 -14.54
C LEU A 261 2.12 -17.38 -13.12
N LEU A 262 1.22 -17.71 -12.22
CA LEU A 262 1.24 -17.22 -10.83
C LEU A 262 2.45 -17.75 -10.06
N VAL A 263 2.80 -19.02 -10.24
CA VAL A 263 4.03 -19.61 -9.66
C VAL A 263 5.27 -18.88 -10.17
N THR A 264 5.32 -18.54 -11.46
CA THR A 264 6.41 -17.77 -12.05
C THR A 264 6.49 -16.37 -11.44
N VAL A 265 5.34 -15.67 -11.30
CA VAL A 265 5.28 -14.34 -10.66
C VAL A 265 5.77 -14.42 -9.21
N MET A 266 5.37 -15.46 -8.47
CA MET A 266 5.84 -15.66 -7.09
C MET A 266 7.35 -15.93 -7.03
N ALA A 267 7.86 -16.81 -7.88
CA ALA A 267 9.27 -17.17 -7.90
C ALA A 267 10.14 -15.97 -8.28
N LEU A 268 9.82 -15.29 -9.38
CA LEU A 268 10.54 -14.10 -9.83
C LEU A 268 10.37 -12.93 -8.89
N GLY A 269 9.19 -12.74 -8.31
CA GLY A 269 8.93 -11.71 -7.30
C GLY A 269 9.78 -11.91 -6.04
N THR A 270 9.85 -13.15 -5.55
CA THR A 270 10.74 -13.52 -4.44
C THR A 270 12.19 -13.24 -4.81
N ALA A 271 12.60 -13.66 -5.99
CA ALA A 271 13.93 -13.40 -6.56
C ALA A 271 14.31 -11.93 -6.48
N THR A 272 13.46 -11.09 -7.04
CA THR A 272 13.76 -9.67 -7.17
C THR A 272 13.77 -8.93 -5.84
N ILE A 273 13.05 -9.40 -4.80
CA ILE A 273 13.18 -8.88 -3.44
C ILE A 273 14.59 -9.09 -2.91
N PHE A 274 15.18 -10.27 -3.12
CA PHE A 274 16.56 -10.55 -2.70
C PHE A 274 17.57 -9.76 -3.53
N ILE A 275 17.42 -9.73 -4.85
CA ILE A 275 18.30 -8.99 -5.76
C ILE A 275 18.24 -7.48 -5.51
N SER A 276 17.08 -6.93 -5.15
CA SER A 276 16.93 -5.52 -4.82
C SER A 276 17.63 -5.12 -3.51
N LEU A 277 18.14 -6.12 -2.76
CA LEU A 277 18.88 -5.96 -1.51
C LEU A 277 18.11 -5.11 -0.46
N THR A 278 16.78 -5.16 -0.47
CA THR A 278 15.94 -4.47 0.50
C THR A 278 15.87 -5.27 1.80
N ARG A 279 16.61 -4.85 2.82
CA ARG A 279 16.60 -5.54 4.14
C ARG A 279 15.18 -5.69 4.69
N GLY A 280 14.40 -4.60 4.68
CA GLY A 280 13.03 -4.61 5.14
C GLY A 280 12.12 -5.52 4.33
N GLY A 281 12.29 -5.58 3.00
CA GLY A 281 11.55 -6.46 2.10
C GLY A 281 11.83 -7.94 2.39
N MET A 282 13.09 -8.31 2.58
CA MET A 282 13.50 -9.69 2.91
C MET A 282 12.94 -10.14 4.27
N VAL A 283 13.11 -9.32 5.32
CA VAL A 283 12.63 -9.64 6.67
C VAL A 283 11.11 -9.74 6.69
N SER A 284 10.39 -8.80 6.08
CA SER A 284 8.94 -8.84 6.01
C SER A 284 8.42 -10.03 5.22
N MET A 285 9.11 -10.45 4.16
CA MET A 285 8.77 -11.65 3.40
C MET A 285 8.95 -12.91 4.23
N LEU A 286 10.04 -13.04 5.00
CA LEU A 286 10.26 -14.17 5.89
C LEU A 286 9.19 -14.26 6.97
N ILE A 287 8.84 -13.14 7.61
CA ILE A 287 7.77 -13.07 8.62
C ILE A 287 6.43 -13.44 7.99
N ALA A 288 6.09 -12.88 6.83
CA ALA A 288 4.85 -13.18 6.11
C ALA A 288 4.78 -14.67 5.73
N SER A 289 5.88 -15.24 5.24
CA SER A 289 5.95 -16.67 4.88
C SER A 289 5.75 -17.57 6.09
N ALA A 290 6.38 -17.24 7.23
CA ALA A 290 6.20 -17.97 8.48
C ALA A 290 4.75 -17.90 8.96
N PHE A 291 4.13 -16.71 8.94
CA PHE A 291 2.73 -16.52 9.31
C PHE A 291 1.77 -17.31 8.40
N ILE A 292 1.96 -17.24 7.07
CA ILE A 292 1.15 -17.98 6.10
C ILE A 292 1.30 -19.49 6.34
N THR A 293 2.53 -19.98 6.59
CA THR A 293 2.78 -21.38 6.90
C THR A 293 2.00 -21.82 8.14
N LEU A 294 2.04 -21.00 9.21
CA LEU A 294 1.28 -21.26 10.43
C LEU A 294 -0.23 -21.34 10.15
N VAL A 295 -0.77 -20.41 9.37
CA VAL A 295 -2.18 -20.41 8.97
C VAL A 295 -2.53 -21.65 8.14
N MET A 296 -1.67 -22.04 7.19
CA MET A 296 -1.89 -23.23 6.35
C MET A 296 -1.87 -24.53 7.17
N VAL A 297 -0.98 -24.64 8.14
CA VAL A 297 -0.92 -25.80 9.05
C VAL A 297 -2.14 -25.84 9.97
N SER A 298 -2.59 -24.68 10.47
CA SER A 298 -3.71 -24.57 11.41
C SER A 298 -5.08 -24.85 10.76
N ARG A 299 -5.20 -24.69 9.44
CA ARG A 299 -6.47 -24.85 8.73
C ARG A 299 -6.59 -26.25 8.09
N PRO A 300 -7.56 -27.09 8.52
CA PRO A 300 -7.73 -28.43 7.95
C PRO A 300 -7.96 -28.44 6.43
N SER A 301 -8.66 -27.40 5.90
CA SER A 301 -8.93 -27.24 4.47
C SER A 301 -7.68 -26.98 3.61
N LEU A 302 -6.57 -26.58 4.23
CA LEU A 302 -5.30 -26.28 3.57
C LEU A 302 -4.21 -27.34 3.83
N LYS A 303 -4.51 -28.36 4.63
CA LYS A 303 -3.57 -29.48 4.88
C LYS A 303 -3.17 -30.14 3.56
N GLY A 304 -1.88 -30.46 3.42
CA GLY A 304 -1.31 -31.08 2.22
C GLY A 304 -0.84 -30.10 1.13
N ARG A 305 -1.03 -28.80 1.30
CA ARG A 305 -0.61 -27.76 0.33
C ARG A 305 0.74 -27.13 0.66
N GLY A 306 1.48 -27.65 1.62
CA GLY A 306 2.80 -27.17 2.03
C GLY A 306 3.85 -27.13 0.91
N TRP A 307 3.64 -27.91 -0.17
CA TRP A 307 4.49 -27.91 -1.35
C TRP A 307 4.61 -26.53 -2.02
N ILE A 308 3.59 -25.66 -1.87
CA ILE A 308 3.62 -24.28 -2.40
C ILE A 308 4.72 -23.49 -1.68
N MET A 309 4.85 -23.69 -0.37
CA MET A 309 5.92 -23.04 0.42
C MET A 309 7.31 -23.60 0.02
N VAL A 310 7.37 -24.88 -0.32
CA VAL A 310 8.61 -25.50 -0.83
C VAL A 310 9.02 -24.86 -2.16
N ILE A 311 8.09 -24.61 -3.09
CA ILE A 311 8.36 -23.90 -4.34
C ILE A 311 8.87 -22.49 -4.08
N MET A 312 8.25 -21.75 -3.15
CA MET A 312 8.72 -20.41 -2.77
C MET A 312 10.15 -20.45 -2.20
N ALA A 313 10.42 -21.42 -1.31
CA ALA A 313 11.75 -21.58 -0.72
C ALA A 313 12.81 -21.96 -1.78
N LEU A 314 12.47 -22.85 -2.70
CA LEU A 314 13.35 -23.22 -3.81
C LEU A 314 13.59 -22.05 -4.76
N GLY A 315 12.57 -21.24 -5.06
CA GLY A 315 12.70 -20.02 -5.84
C GLY A 315 13.63 -19.00 -5.16
N ALA A 316 13.45 -18.75 -3.87
CA ALA A 316 14.35 -17.90 -3.09
C ALA A 316 15.79 -18.43 -3.08
N PHE A 317 15.97 -19.74 -2.88
CA PHE A 317 17.27 -20.39 -2.86
C PHE A 317 17.97 -20.30 -4.23
N ALA A 318 17.26 -20.56 -5.32
CA ALA A 318 17.79 -20.42 -6.68
C ALA A 318 18.27 -18.97 -6.94
N CYS A 319 17.58 -17.99 -6.39
CA CYS A 319 17.99 -16.59 -6.52
C CYS A 319 19.23 -16.25 -5.72
N ILE A 320 19.34 -16.77 -4.49
CA ILE A 320 20.55 -16.63 -3.69
C ILE A 320 21.76 -17.22 -4.44
N LEU A 321 21.57 -18.38 -5.07
CA LEU A 321 22.63 -18.99 -5.90
C LEU A 321 22.98 -18.16 -7.13
N TYR A 322 21.99 -17.52 -7.78
CA TYR A 322 22.20 -16.70 -8.97
C TYR A 322 22.88 -15.37 -8.66
N VAL A 323 22.47 -14.69 -7.59
CA VAL A 323 23.06 -13.39 -7.17
C VAL A 323 24.45 -13.56 -6.57
N GLY A 324 24.76 -14.75 -6.11
CA GLY A 324 25.94 -15.07 -5.32
C GLY A 324 25.62 -14.99 -3.82
N PHE A 325 26.02 -16.04 -3.12
CA PHE A 325 25.82 -16.15 -1.68
C PHE A 325 26.47 -14.98 -0.93
N ASP A 326 27.64 -14.55 -1.42
CA ASP A 326 28.41 -13.47 -0.81
C ASP A 326 27.65 -12.13 -0.83
N ALA A 327 27.03 -11.75 -1.94
CA ALA A 327 26.27 -10.49 -2.02
C ALA A 327 25.06 -10.48 -1.08
N VAL A 328 24.37 -11.60 -0.93
CA VAL A 328 23.23 -11.74 -0.01
C VAL A 328 23.74 -11.82 1.43
N TYR A 329 24.82 -12.58 1.67
CA TYR A 329 25.44 -12.70 2.98
C TYR A 329 25.98 -11.35 3.46
N ASP A 330 26.74 -10.63 2.64
CA ASP A 330 27.25 -9.30 2.95
C ASP A 330 26.09 -8.33 3.30
N ARG A 331 24.97 -8.46 2.60
CA ARG A 331 23.80 -7.63 2.89
C ARG A 331 23.11 -8.02 4.20
N PHE A 332 23.08 -9.30 4.55
CA PHE A 332 22.65 -9.75 5.86
C PHE A 332 23.68 -9.43 6.96
N ALA A 333 24.95 -9.56 6.68
CA ALA A 333 26.03 -9.17 7.59
C ALA A 333 25.98 -7.66 7.93
N THR A 334 25.60 -6.82 6.95
CA THR A 334 25.36 -5.39 7.18
C THR A 334 24.08 -5.11 8.00
N LEU A 335 23.28 -6.13 8.38
CA LEU A 335 22.26 -5.96 9.44
C LEU A 335 22.90 -5.68 10.81
N SER A 336 24.13 -6.16 11.04
CA SER A 336 24.94 -5.86 12.22
C SER A 336 25.74 -4.57 12.07
N ASP A 337 25.82 -3.98 10.87
CA ASP A 337 26.51 -2.72 10.65
C ASP A 337 25.67 -1.57 11.22
N SER A 338 26.25 -0.91 12.23
CA SER A 338 25.54 0.11 13.02
C SER A 338 25.33 1.41 12.23
N GLN A 339 26.15 1.75 11.23
CA GLN A 339 26.12 3.07 10.59
C GLN A 339 24.78 3.50 9.99
N PRO A 340 24.08 2.70 9.17
CA PRO A 340 22.76 3.07 8.65
C PRO A 340 21.67 3.07 9.73
N TYR A 341 21.87 2.28 10.81
CA TYR A 341 20.99 2.26 11.97
C TYR A 341 21.29 3.42 12.91
N GLU A 342 22.54 3.80 13.07
CA GLU A 342 22.96 4.95 13.87
C GLU A 342 22.33 6.24 13.34
N LEU A 343 22.32 6.46 12.02
CA LEU A 343 21.67 7.63 11.43
C LEU A 343 20.15 7.65 11.73
N ARG A 344 19.48 6.51 11.57
CA ARG A 344 18.05 6.39 11.87
C ARG A 344 17.79 6.47 13.38
N TRP A 345 18.68 5.87 14.16
CA TRP A 345 18.61 5.93 15.62
C TRP A 345 18.88 7.33 16.12
N GLN A 346 19.80 8.07 15.48
CA GLN A 346 20.03 9.48 15.78
C GLN A 346 18.78 10.31 15.48
N ILE A 347 18.15 10.14 14.30
CA ILE A 347 16.88 10.79 13.98
C ILE A 347 15.82 10.48 15.05
N LEU A 348 15.72 9.24 15.51
CA LEU A 348 14.80 8.88 16.58
C LEU A 348 15.17 9.55 17.91
N LYS A 349 16.44 9.58 18.28
CA LYS A 349 16.91 10.28 19.49
C LYS A 349 16.63 11.77 19.43
N ASP A 350 16.78 12.40 18.26
CA ASP A 350 16.49 13.81 18.07
C ASP A 350 14.98 14.10 18.11
N LEU A 351 14.14 13.12 17.75
CA LEU A 351 12.69 13.21 17.84
C LEU A 351 12.11 12.99 19.24
N VAL A 352 12.76 12.16 20.07
CA VAL A 352 12.26 11.83 21.42
C VAL A 352 12.03 13.08 22.29
N PRO A 353 12.92 14.08 22.33
CA PRO A 353 12.67 15.32 23.06
C PRO A 353 11.44 16.08 22.55
N SER A 354 11.16 16.01 21.25
CA SER A 354 10.00 16.65 20.63
C SER A 354 8.69 16.05 21.11
N TYR A 355 8.64 14.74 21.36
CA TYR A 355 7.47 14.10 21.96
C TYR A 355 7.20 14.60 23.39
N GLY A 356 8.26 14.89 24.15
CA GLY A 356 8.14 15.52 25.48
C GLY A 356 7.60 16.95 25.42
N GLN A 357 7.91 17.68 24.35
CA GLN A 357 7.44 19.05 24.15
C GLN A 357 6.00 19.13 23.61
N PHE A 358 5.56 18.14 22.82
CA PHE A 358 4.24 18.09 22.17
C PHE A 358 3.50 16.76 22.42
N PRO A 359 3.24 16.38 23.68
CA PRO A 359 2.90 15.00 24.04
C PRO A 359 1.50 14.56 23.62
N ILE A 360 0.53 15.49 23.49
CA ILE A 360 -0.87 15.15 23.28
C ILE A 360 -1.23 15.11 21.79
N LEU A 361 -0.90 16.16 21.06
CA LEU A 361 -1.33 16.34 19.67
C LEU A 361 -0.17 16.37 18.66
N GLY A 362 1.07 16.33 19.13
CA GLY A 362 2.24 16.46 18.25
C GLY A 362 2.31 17.83 17.56
N THR A 363 3.12 17.90 16.51
CA THR A 363 3.38 19.13 15.73
C THR A 363 2.51 19.28 14.48
N GLY A 364 1.66 18.30 14.21
CA GLY A 364 0.83 18.21 13.01
C GLY A 364 1.27 17.12 12.04
N LEU A 365 0.31 16.62 11.26
CA LEU A 365 0.59 15.60 10.25
C LEU A 365 1.49 16.18 9.15
N GLY A 366 2.50 15.42 8.68
CA GLY A 366 3.40 15.83 7.60
C GLY A 366 4.38 16.94 7.94
N THR A 367 4.42 17.44 9.19
CA THR A 367 5.27 18.58 9.57
C THR A 367 6.71 18.21 9.92
N HIS A 368 7.02 16.93 10.01
CA HIS A 368 8.30 16.40 10.47
C HIS A 368 9.52 17.02 9.75
N ALA A 369 9.51 17.09 8.42
CA ALA A 369 10.61 17.63 7.64
C ALA A 369 10.85 19.13 7.88
N SER A 370 9.79 19.89 8.21
CA SER A 370 9.86 21.32 8.47
C SER A 370 10.20 21.65 9.92
N PHE A 371 9.89 20.74 10.85
CA PHE A 371 10.01 20.95 12.27
C PHE A 371 11.41 20.60 12.82
N ILE A 372 12.05 19.52 12.35
CA ILE A 372 13.39 19.10 12.81
C ILE A 372 14.45 20.22 12.69
N PRO A 373 14.55 20.96 11.58
CA PRO A 373 15.51 22.05 11.48
C PRO A 373 15.30 23.17 12.50
N CYS A 374 14.09 23.32 13.05
CA CYS A 374 13.79 24.34 14.07
C CYS A 374 14.20 23.93 15.48
N LEU A 375 14.36 22.62 15.72
CA LEU A 375 14.83 22.10 17.05
C LEU A 375 16.33 22.20 17.22
N ASN A 376 17.10 22.27 16.15
CA ASN A 376 18.57 22.32 16.15
C ASN A 376 19.13 23.75 16.11
N ARG A 377 18.28 24.76 16.34
CA ARG A 377 18.66 26.15 16.55
C ARG A 377 18.61 26.48 18.03
#